data_fddb741d7f2257970615496272f66878
#
_entry.id   fddb741d7f2257970615496272f66878
#
_cell.length_a   1.000
_cell.length_b   1.000
_cell.length_c   1.000
_cell.angle_alpha   90.00
_cell.angle_beta   90.00
_cell.angle_gamma   90.00
#
_symmetry.space_group_name_H-M   'P 1'
#
loop_
_entity.id
_entity.type
_entity.pdbx_description
1 polymer ?
#
loop_
_entity_poly.entity_id
_entity_poly.type
_entity_poly.pdbx_seq_one_letter_code
_entity_poly.pdbx_strand_id
1 'polypeptide(L)'
;MNMTDPVADMITRIRNSVRAKLPRVDIPSSKLKVEIARILKNEGYVANFKVNEDGKQGVLRIYLKYGPGMERVITDVQRVSRPGCRIYCGKDQIPRVFGGLGINVLSTSRGVMTGRSAAREGVGGEILFNVW
;
A
#
# COMPACT_ATOMS: atom_id res chain seq x y z
N MET A 1 -1.82 24.08 -11.90
CA MET A 1 -1.01 23.44 -10.83
C MET A 1 -1.24 21.95 -10.85
N ASN A 2 -0.18 21.19 -10.86
CA ASN A 2 -0.28 19.72 -10.86
C ASN A 2 -0.34 19.22 -9.42
N MET A 3 -1.39 18.47 -9.11
CA MET A 3 -1.46 17.76 -7.85
C MET A 3 -0.68 16.46 -7.96
N THR A 4 0.25 16.25 -7.02
CA THR A 4 1.00 15.00 -6.95
C THR A 4 0.32 14.02 -6.02
N ASP A 5 0.34 12.74 -6.38
CA ASP A 5 -0.17 11.67 -5.54
C ASP A 5 0.89 10.56 -5.45
N PRO A 6 1.82 10.68 -4.50
CA PRO A 6 2.90 9.71 -4.35
C PRO A 6 2.39 8.30 -4.06
N VAL A 7 1.26 8.18 -3.36
CA VAL A 7 0.65 6.86 -3.07
C VAL A 7 0.13 6.24 -4.36
N ALA A 8 -0.57 7.02 -5.20
CA ALA A 8 -1.06 6.53 -6.48
C ALA A 8 0.10 6.10 -7.38
N ASP A 9 1.18 6.88 -7.41
CA ASP A 9 2.38 6.52 -8.19
C ASP A 9 2.96 5.20 -7.71
N MET A 10 3.10 5.03 -6.40
CA MET A 10 3.63 3.81 -5.79
C MET A 10 2.79 2.58 -6.17
N ILE A 11 1.47 2.65 -5.96
CA ILE A 11 0.60 1.49 -6.22
C ILE A 11 0.49 1.19 -7.72
N THR A 12 0.58 2.22 -8.58
CA THR A 12 0.60 2.03 -10.03
C THR A 12 1.87 1.29 -10.45
N ARG A 13 3.03 1.68 -9.92
CA ARG A 13 4.29 0.99 -10.20
C ARG A 13 4.25 -0.46 -9.74
N ILE A 14 3.70 -0.73 -8.57
CA ILE A 14 3.53 -2.10 -8.06
C ILE A 14 2.60 -2.89 -8.99
N ARG A 15 1.44 -2.32 -9.33
CA ARG A 15 0.47 -2.96 -10.22
C ARG A 15 1.09 -3.33 -11.56
N ASN A 16 1.77 -2.37 -12.18
CA ASN A 16 2.37 -2.59 -13.50
C ASN A 16 3.47 -3.64 -13.44
N SER A 17 4.30 -3.62 -12.38
CA SER A 17 5.38 -4.59 -12.21
C SER A 17 4.84 -6.00 -11.98
N VAL A 18 3.76 -6.14 -11.20
CA VAL A 18 3.12 -7.43 -10.98
C VAL A 18 2.51 -7.97 -12.28
N ARG A 19 1.86 -7.11 -13.06
CA ARG A 19 1.29 -7.51 -14.35
C ARG A 19 2.36 -7.97 -15.34
N ALA A 20 3.53 -7.34 -15.31
CA ALA A 20 4.68 -7.71 -16.14
C ALA A 20 5.50 -8.86 -15.52
N LYS A 21 5.12 -9.35 -14.34
CA LYS A 21 5.79 -10.44 -13.60
C LYS A 21 7.27 -10.14 -13.35
N LEU A 22 7.56 -8.89 -13.00
CA LEU A 22 8.92 -8.47 -12.64
C LEU A 22 9.24 -8.94 -11.22
N PRO A 23 10.52 -9.24 -10.92
CA PRO A 23 10.91 -9.70 -9.57
C PRO A 23 10.88 -8.59 -8.53
N ARG A 24 11.04 -7.35 -8.93
CA ARG A 24 11.12 -6.22 -8.01
C ARG A 24 10.75 -4.93 -8.71
N VAL A 25 10.48 -3.90 -7.90
CA VAL A 25 10.23 -2.55 -8.39
C VAL A 25 10.94 -1.54 -7.49
N ASP A 26 11.55 -0.53 -8.11
CA ASP A 26 12.23 0.55 -7.40
C ASP A 26 11.39 1.81 -7.49
N ILE A 27 11.21 2.49 -6.36
CA ILE A 27 10.47 3.74 -6.29
C ILE A 27 11.22 4.74 -5.41
N PRO A 28 11.03 6.06 -5.61
CA PRO A 28 11.60 7.05 -4.71
C PRO A 28 11.07 6.81 -3.29
N SER A 29 11.95 6.81 -2.29
CA SER A 29 11.58 6.50 -0.92
C SER A 29 10.92 7.68 -0.22
N SER A 30 10.09 7.38 0.78
CA SER A 30 9.59 8.33 1.76
C SER A 30 9.15 7.54 2.99
N LYS A 31 8.95 8.23 4.12
CA LYS A 31 8.49 7.56 5.34
C LYS A 31 7.15 6.86 5.11
N LEU A 32 6.22 7.52 4.44
CA LEU A 32 4.90 6.96 4.14
C LEU A 32 5.01 5.70 3.29
N LYS A 33 5.81 5.75 2.22
CA LYS A 33 5.95 4.60 1.32
C LYS A 33 6.62 3.41 2.01
N VAL A 34 7.58 3.66 2.90
CA VAL A 34 8.22 2.59 3.68
C VAL A 34 7.20 1.93 4.61
N GLU A 35 6.34 2.72 5.27
CA GLU A 35 5.29 2.18 6.13
C GLU A 35 4.29 1.35 5.32
N ILE A 36 3.92 1.79 4.13
CA ILE A 36 3.05 1.03 3.24
C ILE A 36 3.71 -0.29 2.84
N ALA A 37 4.98 -0.25 2.48
CA ALA A 37 5.72 -1.46 2.10
C ALA A 37 5.77 -2.46 3.25
N ARG A 38 5.96 -1.99 4.49
CA ARG A 38 5.96 -2.84 5.68
C ARG A 38 4.63 -3.56 5.85
N ILE A 39 3.52 -2.84 5.67
CA ILE A 39 2.18 -3.41 5.75
C ILE A 39 1.99 -4.48 4.67
N LEU A 40 2.34 -4.17 3.43
CA LEU A 40 2.21 -5.13 2.33
C LEU A 40 3.03 -6.39 2.58
N LYS A 41 4.21 -6.26 3.15
CA LYS A 41 5.04 -7.41 3.53
C LYS A 41 4.39 -8.21 4.64
N ASN A 42 3.95 -7.55 5.71
CA ASN A 42 3.36 -8.21 6.87
C ASN A 42 2.07 -8.94 6.52
N GLU A 43 1.31 -8.41 5.56
CA GLU A 43 0.06 -9.03 5.09
C GLU A 43 0.28 -10.05 3.98
N GLY A 44 1.52 -10.28 3.58
CA GLY A 44 1.87 -11.33 2.63
C GLY A 44 1.69 -10.97 1.16
N TYR A 45 1.52 -9.71 0.83
CA TYR A 45 1.34 -9.26 -0.55
C TYR A 45 2.65 -9.07 -1.30
N VAL A 46 3.73 -8.73 -0.59
CA VAL A 46 5.07 -8.65 -1.18
C VAL A 46 6.03 -9.50 -0.35
N ALA A 47 7.13 -9.91 -0.98
CA ALA A 47 8.08 -10.80 -0.31
C ALA A 47 8.94 -10.05 0.70
N ASN A 48 9.42 -8.86 0.32
CA ASN A 48 10.32 -8.07 1.17
C ASN A 48 10.46 -6.66 0.59
N PHE A 49 11.14 -5.79 1.31
CA PHE A 49 11.52 -4.48 0.82
C PHE A 49 12.85 -4.06 1.43
N LYS A 50 13.52 -3.12 0.77
CA LYS A 50 14.80 -2.60 1.21
C LYS A 50 14.89 -1.12 0.85
N VAL A 51 15.44 -0.31 1.75
CA VAL A 51 15.70 1.10 1.48
C VAL A 51 17.18 1.27 1.21
N ASN A 52 17.52 1.82 0.04
CA ASN A 52 18.88 2.13 -0.36
C ASN A 52 19.10 3.64 -0.28
N GLU A 53 20.03 4.07 0.53
CA GLU A 53 20.37 5.48 0.64
C GLU A 53 21.20 5.90 -0.58
N ASP A 54 20.88 7.07 -1.15
CA ASP A 54 21.62 7.61 -2.30
C ASP A 54 22.13 9.03 -2.03
N GLY A 55 22.13 9.45 -0.77
CA GLY A 55 22.53 10.80 -0.37
C GLY A 55 21.47 11.86 -0.60
N LYS A 56 20.29 11.45 -1.09
CA LYS A 56 19.15 12.32 -1.37
C LYS A 56 17.90 11.75 -0.70
N GLN A 57 16.90 11.42 -1.50
CA GLN A 57 15.65 10.87 -1.04
C GLN A 57 15.75 9.39 -0.67
N GLY A 58 16.63 8.67 -1.36
CA GLY A 58 16.73 7.22 -1.24
C GLY A 58 15.81 6.50 -2.22
N VAL A 59 16.05 5.22 -2.36
CA VAL A 59 15.28 4.34 -3.23
C VAL A 59 14.68 3.23 -2.39
N LEU A 60 13.36 3.06 -2.47
CA LEU A 60 12.65 1.94 -1.86
C LEU A 60 12.53 0.84 -2.91
N ARG A 61 13.16 -0.30 -2.65
CA ARG A 61 13.08 -1.48 -3.50
C ARG A 61 12.12 -2.47 -2.88
N ILE A 62 11.09 -2.87 -3.63
CA ILE A 62 10.09 -3.82 -3.19
C ILE A 62 10.28 -5.09 -3.98
N TYR A 63 10.46 -6.21 -3.28
CA TYR A 63 10.59 -7.54 -3.88
C TYR A 63 9.19 -8.15 -3.96
N LEU A 64 8.74 -8.37 -5.19
CA LEU A 64 7.39 -8.84 -5.46
C LEU A 64 7.28 -10.33 -5.18
N LYS A 65 6.04 -10.78 -4.98
CA LYS A 65 5.77 -12.17 -4.58
C LYS A 65 4.83 -12.81 -5.58
N TYR A 66 5.14 -14.07 -5.93
CA TYR A 66 4.33 -14.85 -6.86
C TYR A 66 4.14 -16.25 -6.28
N GLY A 67 3.08 -16.93 -6.75
CA GLY A 67 2.85 -18.32 -6.39
C GLY A 67 3.78 -19.27 -7.15
N PRO A 68 3.68 -20.60 -6.88
CA PRO A 68 4.60 -21.58 -7.48
C PRO A 68 4.60 -21.62 -9.00
N GLY A 69 3.46 -21.32 -9.65
CA GLY A 69 3.35 -21.24 -11.10
C GLY A 69 3.47 -19.82 -11.64
N MET A 70 4.09 -18.92 -10.92
CA MET A 70 4.21 -17.49 -11.25
C MET A 70 2.86 -16.78 -11.29
N GLU A 71 1.85 -17.33 -10.63
CA GLU A 71 0.57 -16.63 -10.48
C GLU A 71 0.73 -15.45 -9.51
N ARG A 72 -0.01 -14.38 -9.80
CA ARG A 72 0.07 -13.14 -9.01
C ARG A 72 -0.54 -13.35 -7.63
N VAL A 73 0.18 -12.89 -6.59
CA VAL A 73 -0.34 -12.79 -5.23
C VAL A 73 -1.22 -11.55 -5.11
N ILE A 74 -0.79 -10.43 -5.72
CA ILE A 74 -1.62 -9.23 -5.81
C ILE A 74 -2.47 -9.33 -7.07
N THR A 75 -3.80 -9.36 -6.88
CA THR A 75 -4.74 -9.32 -8.02
C THR A 75 -4.87 -7.89 -8.52
N ASP A 76 -5.09 -6.94 -7.63
CA ASP A 76 -5.15 -5.52 -7.99
C ASP A 76 -4.94 -4.64 -6.78
N VAL A 77 -4.65 -3.36 -7.05
CA VAL A 77 -4.50 -2.31 -6.05
C VAL A 77 -5.31 -1.12 -6.54
N GLN A 78 -6.13 -0.54 -5.67
CA GLN A 78 -7.02 0.54 -6.04
C GLN A 78 -6.92 1.71 -5.08
N ARG A 79 -6.59 2.89 -5.62
CA ARG A 79 -6.55 4.13 -4.83
C ARG A 79 -7.96 4.48 -4.39
N VAL A 80 -8.13 4.83 -3.12
CA VAL A 80 -9.41 5.28 -2.57
C VAL A 80 -9.39 6.78 -2.35
N SER A 81 -8.60 7.26 -1.40
CA SER A 81 -8.47 8.69 -1.11
C SER A 81 -7.52 9.33 -2.13
N ARG A 82 -7.85 10.54 -2.60
CA ARG A 82 -7.04 11.26 -3.59
C ARG A 82 -6.85 12.69 -3.13
N PRO A 83 -5.80 13.40 -3.59
CA PRO A 83 -5.56 14.78 -3.15
C PRO A 83 -6.76 15.70 -3.31
N GLY A 84 -7.56 15.53 -4.39
CA GLY A 84 -8.75 16.34 -4.64
C GLY A 84 -10.02 15.79 -4.02
N CYS A 85 -9.99 14.59 -3.42
CA CYS A 85 -11.16 13.94 -2.86
C CYS A 85 -10.73 12.96 -1.77
N ARG A 86 -10.50 13.48 -0.57
CA ARG A 86 -10.08 12.67 0.57
C ARG A 86 -11.25 11.86 1.12
N ILE A 87 -11.00 10.59 1.42
CA ILE A 87 -12.01 9.67 1.93
C ILE A 87 -11.59 9.22 3.33
N TYR A 88 -12.45 9.50 4.30
CA TYR A 88 -12.20 9.16 5.71
C TYR A 88 -13.26 8.17 6.19
N CYS A 89 -12.94 7.41 7.22
CA CYS A 89 -13.89 6.55 7.90
C CYS A 89 -13.67 6.63 9.41
N GLY A 90 -14.78 6.51 10.16
CA GLY A 90 -14.72 6.37 11.61
C GLY A 90 -14.34 4.94 12.00
N LYS A 91 -13.99 4.77 13.26
CA LYS A 91 -13.53 3.47 13.79
C LYS A 91 -14.55 2.34 13.63
N ASP A 92 -15.84 2.68 13.63
CA ASP A 92 -16.92 1.69 13.52
C ASP A 92 -17.47 1.55 12.10
N GLN A 93 -16.88 2.27 11.15
CA GLN A 93 -17.37 2.34 9.77
C GLN A 93 -16.27 2.00 8.75
N ILE A 94 -15.26 1.25 9.17
CA ILE A 94 -14.17 0.85 8.29
C ILE A 94 -14.70 -0.22 7.33
N PRO A 95 -14.70 0.03 6.02
CA PRO A 95 -15.24 -0.94 5.06
C PRO A 95 -14.33 -2.16 4.96
N ARG A 96 -14.94 -3.30 4.59
CA ARG A 96 -14.19 -4.50 4.27
C ARG A 96 -13.94 -4.57 2.78
N VAL A 97 -12.79 -5.12 2.39
CA VAL A 97 -12.43 -5.31 1.00
C VAL A 97 -12.75 -6.76 0.64
N PHE A 98 -13.69 -6.95 -0.27
CA PHE A 98 -14.15 -8.28 -0.71
C PHE A 98 -14.44 -9.22 0.46
N GLY A 99 -15.26 -8.76 1.40
CA GLY A 99 -15.68 -9.58 2.52
C GLY A 99 -14.55 -9.98 3.47
N GLY A 100 -13.41 -9.29 3.42
CA GLY A 100 -12.25 -9.58 4.25
C GLY A 100 -11.15 -10.35 3.55
N LEU A 101 -11.30 -10.67 2.25
CA LEU A 101 -10.26 -11.33 1.48
C LEU A 101 -9.11 -10.38 1.11
N GLY A 102 -9.42 -9.09 0.95
CA GLY A 102 -8.42 -8.05 0.73
C GLY A 102 -8.23 -7.22 1.98
N ILE A 103 -7.37 -6.20 1.86
CA ILE A 103 -7.14 -5.24 2.94
C ILE A 103 -7.27 -3.81 2.41
N ASN A 104 -7.61 -2.90 3.31
CA ASN A 104 -7.40 -1.47 3.08
C ASN A 104 -6.25 -0.99 3.96
N VAL A 105 -5.59 0.06 3.49
CA VAL A 105 -4.49 0.69 4.21
C VAL A 105 -4.94 2.09 4.57
N LEU A 106 -4.90 2.41 5.86
CA LEU A 106 -5.36 3.67 6.40
C LEU A 106 -4.21 4.50 6.98
N SER A 107 -4.32 5.81 6.84
CA SER A 107 -3.50 6.75 7.59
C SER A 107 -4.30 7.23 8.79
N THR A 108 -3.83 6.93 10.00
CA THR A 108 -4.52 7.25 11.24
C THR A 108 -3.66 8.14 12.11
N SER A 109 -4.23 8.65 13.20
CA SER A 109 -3.49 9.43 14.19
C SER A 109 -2.37 8.62 14.87
N ARG A 110 -2.43 7.29 14.78
CA ARG A 110 -1.42 6.38 15.34
C ARG A 110 -0.50 5.80 14.27
N GLY A 111 -0.53 6.34 13.07
CA GLY A 111 0.31 5.89 11.98
C GLY A 111 -0.46 5.18 10.88
N VAL A 112 0.28 4.62 9.93
CA VAL A 112 -0.29 3.89 8.80
C VAL A 112 -0.51 2.45 9.25
N MET A 113 -1.72 1.94 8.99
CA MET A 113 -2.11 0.58 9.41
C MET A 113 -3.21 0.04 8.51
N THR A 114 -3.49 -1.26 8.65
CA THR A 114 -4.62 -1.87 7.95
C THR A 114 -5.92 -1.45 8.63
N GLY A 115 -7.04 -1.54 7.88
CA GLY A 115 -8.35 -1.27 8.46
C GLY A 115 -8.67 -2.19 9.63
N ARG A 116 -8.23 -3.45 9.56
CA ARG A 116 -8.42 -4.42 10.65
C ARG A 116 -7.69 -3.98 11.91
N SER A 117 -6.45 -3.53 11.77
CA SER A 117 -5.67 -3.01 12.91
C SER A 117 -6.29 -1.74 13.47
N ALA A 118 -6.76 -0.84 12.61
CA ALA A 118 -7.42 0.40 13.03
C ALA A 118 -8.68 0.11 13.82
N ALA A 119 -9.51 -0.83 13.38
CA ALA A 119 -10.71 -1.25 14.10
C ALA A 119 -10.35 -1.82 15.46
N ARG A 120 -9.31 -2.65 15.52
CA ARG A 120 -8.85 -3.25 16.78
C ARG A 120 -8.36 -2.21 17.76
N GLU A 121 -7.65 -1.18 17.27
CA GLU A 121 -7.15 -0.10 18.12
C GLU A 121 -8.19 0.98 18.40
N GLY A 122 -9.37 0.89 17.78
CA GLY A 122 -10.46 1.84 18.00
C GLY A 122 -10.18 3.21 17.39
N VAL A 123 -9.52 3.26 16.23
CA VAL A 123 -9.24 4.51 15.52
C VAL A 123 -9.76 4.46 14.09
N GLY A 124 -10.24 5.59 13.59
CA GLY A 124 -10.54 5.78 12.18
C GLY A 124 -9.42 6.53 11.49
N GLY A 125 -9.58 6.81 10.22
CA GLY A 125 -8.57 7.56 9.48
C GLY A 125 -8.92 7.71 8.00
N GLU A 126 -7.91 8.14 7.25
CA GLU A 126 -8.00 8.28 5.80
C GLU A 126 -7.73 6.95 5.14
N ILE A 127 -8.65 6.51 4.26
CA ILE A 127 -8.46 5.26 3.51
C ILE A 127 -7.58 5.56 2.31
N LEU A 128 -6.34 5.08 2.32
CA LEU A 128 -5.38 5.37 1.26
C LEU A 128 -5.66 4.54 0.01
N PHE A 129 -5.75 3.23 0.15
CA PHE A 129 -6.00 2.33 -0.98
C PHE A 129 -6.45 0.97 -0.49
N ASN A 130 -6.99 0.18 -1.43
CA ASN A 130 -7.34 -1.22 -1.23
C ASN A 130 -6.38 -2.10 -2.01
N VAL A 131 -6.08 -3.28 -1.51
CA VAL A 131 -5.31 -4.31 -2.19
C VAL A 131 -5.92 -5.68 -1.95
N TRP A 132 -5.95 -6.50 -2.99
CA TRP A 132 -6.48 -7.86 -2.90
C TRP A 132 -5.78 -8.80 -3.88
#